data_f3a904ba9b4346a3af96b91a6410ef29
#
_entry.id   f3a904ba9b4346a3af96b91a6410ef29
#
_cell.length_a   1.000
_cell.length_b   1.000
_cell.length_c   1.000
_cell.angle_alpha   90.00
_cell.angle_beta   90.00
_cell.angle_gamma   90.00
#
_symmetry.space_group_name_H-M   'P 1'
#
loop_
_entity.id
_entity.type
_entity.pdbx_description
1 polymer ?
#
loop_
_entity_poly.entity_id
_entity_poly.type
_entity_poly.pdbx_seq_one_letter_code
_entity_poly.pdbx_strand_id
1 'polypeptide(L)'
;ALGFLPDMGMFLARFPRVWKERFIRNGCPQAAADFIEKAYEERTLSEYVILDVMQKWGPGPQLAMAETLRHNAAFEPKRMLDFMPRIHNIHAKFYEMTDEISEWSIPYDEIFRVLQKGGYEGYVCSEYEGNRWVEDAQEVDSLEQVRRQQLMFCRLLDETPPPALLGQ
;
A
#
# COMPACT_ATOMS: atom_id res chain seq x y z
N ALA A 1 5.07 27.94 9.48
CA ALA A 1 6.01 27.00 8.90
C ALA A 1 5.23 25.99 8.05
N LEU A 2 5.76 25.56 6.89
CA LEU A 2 5.15 24.48 6.10
C LEU A 2 5.54 23.13 6.71
N GLY A 3 4.56 22.26 6.90
CA GLY A 3 4.75 20.86 7.29
C GLY A 3 4.61 19.89 6.12
N PHE A 4 4.98 18.65 6.34
CA PHE A 4 4.75 17.53 5.43
C PHE A 4 3.63 16.64 5.97
N LEU A 5 2.86 16.10 5.05
CA LEU A 5 1.83 15.09 5.28
C LEU A 5 2.15 13.89 4.37
N PRO A 6 3.08 13.00 4.75
CA PRO A 6 3.39 11.85 3.92
C PRO A 6 2.22 10.87 3.86
N ASP A 7 1.99 10.36 2.66
CA ASP A 7 1.05 9.27 2.39
C ASP A 7 1.85 7.96 2.32
N MET A 8 1.49 6.98 3.14
CA MET A 8 2.22 5.71 3.22
C MET A 8 2.15 4.88 1.93
N GLY A 9 1.22 5.16 1.04
CA GLY A 9 1.18 4.57 -0.29
C GLY A 9 2.44 4.84 -1.13
N MET A 10 3.24 5.85 -0.79
CA MET A 10 4.53 6.10 -1.44
C MET A 10 5.60 5.04 -1.12
N PHE A 11 5.37 4.20 -0.12
CA PHE A 11 6.31 3.16 0.34
C PHE A 11 5.90 1.75 -0.08
N LEU A 12 5.08 1.60 -1.12
CA LEU A 12 4.65 0.29 -1.64
C LEU A 12 5.86 -0.62 -1.90
N ALA A 13 6.00 -1.67 -1.09
CA ALA A 13 7.06 -2.67 -1.22
C ALA A 13 6.68 -3.80 -2.17
N ARG A 14 5.39 -4.15 -2.20
CA ARG A 14 4.81 -5.16 -3.09
C ARG A 14 3.69 -4.57 -3.92
N PHE A 15 3.41 -5.19 -5.07
CA PHE A 15 2.23 -4.80 -5.85
C PHE A 15 0.95 -5.20 -5.09
N PRO A 16 -0.03 -4.29 -4.89
CA PRO A 16 -1.24 -4.62 -4.13
C PRO A 16 -2.04 -5.73 -4.80
N ARG A 17 -2.40 -6.78 -4.06
CA ARG A 17 -3.17 -7.93 -4.57
C ARG A 17 -4.51 -7.50 -5.15
N VAL A 18 -5.23 -6.61 -4.46
CA VAL A 18 -6.52 -6.09 -4.90
C VAL A 18 -6.45 -5.36 -6.24
N TRP A 19 -5.32 -4.70 -6.56
CA TRP A 19 -5.11 -4.09 -7.88
C TRP A 19 -4.94 -5.18 -8.94
N LYS A 20 -4.04 -6.14 -8.71
CA LYS A 20 -3.80 -7.26 -9.62
C LYS A 20 -5.10 -7.99 -9.95
N GLU A 21 -5.87 -8.35 -8.92
CA GLU A 21 -7.15 -9.02 -9.08
C GLU A 21 -8.15 -8.20 -9.89
N ARG A 22 -8.24 -6.89 -9.66
CA ARG A 22 -9.08 -5.99 -10.46
C ARG A 22 -8.70 -5.99 -11.92
N PHE A 23 -7.39 -5.91 -12.23
CA PHE A 23 -6.94 -5.95 -13.62
C PHE A 23 -7.24 -7.29 -14.28
N ILE A 24 -7.09 -8.41 -13.56
CA ILE A 24 -7.44 -9.74 -14.06
C ILE A 24 -8.95 -9.84 -14.32
N ARG A 25 -9.79 -9.40 -13.39
CA ARG A 25 -11.26 -9.36 -13.60
C ARG A 25 -11.65 -8.50 -14.82
N ASN A 26 -10.88 -7.46 -15.11
CA ASN A 26 -11.09 -6.60 -16.27
C ASN A 26 -10.45 -7.14 -17.57
N GLY A 27 -10.00 -8.41 -17.56
CA GLY A 27 -9.50 -9.11 -18.76
C GLY A 27 -7.98 -9.04 -18.94
N CYS A 28 -7.21 -8.62 -17.95
CA CYS A 28 -5.76 -8.79 -17.98
C CYS A 28 -5.42 -10.28 -17.92
N PRO A 29 -4.63 -10.83 -18.87
CA PRO A 29 -4.18 -12.20 -18.78
C PRO A 29 -3.37 -12.46 -17.51
N GLN A 30 -3.62 -13.58 -16.82
CA GLN A 30 -2.92 -13.94 -15.58
C GLN A 30 -1.39 -13.87 -15.75
N ALA A 31 -0.86 -14.43 -16.84
CA ALA A 31 0.58 -14.41 -17.12
C ALA A 31 1.17 -13.01 -17.30
N ALA A 32 0.37 -12.06 -17.81
CA ALA A 32 0.79 -10.66 -17.90
C ALA A 32 0.78 -9.99 -16.52
N ALA A 33 -0.26 -10.25 -15.72
CA ALA A 33 -0.35 -9.73 -14.36
C ALA A 33 0.80 -10.24 -13.47
N ASP A 34 1.13 -11.53 -13.54
CA ASP A 34 2.24 -12.14 -12.80
C ASP A 34 3.60 -11.55 -13.23
N PHE A 35 3.78 -11.32 -14.54
CA PHE A 35 4.98 -10.69 -15.08
C PHE A 35 5.14 -9.25 -14.55
N ILE A 36 4.06 -8.45 -14.53
CA ILE A 36 4.08 -7.07 -14.08
C ILE A 36 4.34 -7.00 -12.56
N GLU A 37 3.68 -7.83 -11.76
CA GLU A 37 3.91 -7.93 -10.31
C GLU A 37 5.38 -8.25 -10.02
N LYS A 38 5.92 -9.29 -10.66
CA LYS A 38 7.32 -9.68 -10.50
C LYS A 38 8.28 -8.53 -10.88
N ALA A 39 8.04 -7.88 -12.01
CA ALA A 39 8.84 -6.75 -12.46
C ALA A 39 8.80 -5.57 -11.46
N TYR A 40 7.64 -5.34 -10.82
CA TYR A 40 7.51 -4.35 -9.76
C TYR A 40 8.37 -4.71 -8.54
N GLU A 41 8.31 -5.95 -8.06
CA GLU A 41 9.10 -6.41 -6.91
C GLU A 41 10.60 -6.41 -7.18
N GLU A 42 11.01 -6.71 -8.42
CA GLU A 42 12.40 -6.65 -8.88
C GLU A 42 12.89 -5.22 -9.16
N ARG A 43 12.01 -4.20 -9.01
CA ARG A 43 12.31 -2.79 -9.30
C ARG A 43 12.76 -2.54 -10.73
N THR A 44 12.23 -3.31 -11.67
CA THR A 44 12.45 -3.08 -13.09
C THR A 44 11.87 -1.74 -13.51
N LEU A 45 12.61 -0.98 -14.32
CA LEU A 45 12.14 0.31 -14.79
C LEU A 45 10.83 0.19 -15.57
N SER A 46 9.85 1.00 -15.22
CA SER A 46 8.49 0.94 -15.77
C SER A 46 8.44 1.01 -17.29
N GLU A 47 9.34 1.78 -17.91
CA GLU A 47 9.43 1.91 -19.36
C GLU A 47 9.73 0.57 -20.05
N TYR A 48 10.63 -0.22 -19.49
CA TYR A 48 10.93 -1.55 -20.04
C TYR A 48 9.78 -2.52 -19.85
N VAL A 49 9.13 -2.48 -18.69
CA VAL A 49 7.97 -3.33 -18.42
C VAL A 49 6.84 -3.02 -19.38
N ILE A 50 6.54 -1.75 -19.62
CA ILE A 50 5.50 -1.29 -20.54
C ILE A 50 5.80 -1.76 -21.97
N LEU A 51 7.05 -1.61 -22.42
CA LEU A 51 7.47 -2.07 -23.75
C LEU A 51 7.33 -3.60 -23.90
N ASP A 52 7.78 -4.36 -22.91
CA ASP A 52 7.69 -5.81 -22.91
C ASP A 52 6.23 -6.30 -22.90
N VAL A 53 5.37 -5.66 -22.07
CA VAL A 53 3.94 -5.97 -22.02
C VAL A 53 3.29 -5.68 -23.37
N MET A 54 3.59 -4.51 -23.98
CA MET A 54 3.06 -4.16 -25.29
C MET A 54 3.50 -5.13 -26.38
N GLN A 55 4.75 -5.56 -26.34
CA GLN A 55 5.30 -6.52 -27.32
C GLN A 55 4.70 -7.92 -27.18
N LYS A 56 4.53 -8.41 -25.92
CA LYS A 56 4.11 -9.79 -25.66
C LYS A 56 2.59 -9.99 -25.71
N TRP A 57 1.81 -9.00 -25.27
CA TRP A 57 0.36 -9.13 -25.12
C TRP A 57 -0.44 -8.05 -25.85
N GLY A 58 0.22 -7.03 -26.38
CA GLY A 58 -0.46 -5.91 -27.06
C GLY A 58 -1.19 -4.95 -26.11
N PRO A 59 -2.02 -4.06 -26.68
CA PRO A 59 -2.81 -3.12 -25.89
C PRO A 59 -3.96 -3.82 -25.16
N GLY A 60 -4.31 -3.32 -23.97
CA GLY A 60 -5.40 -3.86 -23.15
C GLY A 60 -5.22 -3.59 -21.66
N PRO A 61 -5.99 -4.26 -20.79
CA PRO A 61 -5.90 -4.07 -19.33
C PRO A 61 -4.50 -4.31 -18.77
N GLN A 62 -3.73 -5.22 -19.35
CA GLN A 62 -2.33 -5.47 -18.98
C GLN A 62 -1.44 -4.24 -19.19
N LEU A 63 -1.68 -3.48 -20.26
CA LEU A 63 -0.94 -2.25 -20.50
C LEU A 63 -1.29 -1.20 -19.44
N ALA A 64 -2.58 -1.03 -19.13
CA ALA A 64 -3.03 -0.14 -18.07
C ALA A 64 -2.44 -0.54 -16.70
N MET A 65 -2.35 -1.85 -16.41
CA MET A 65 -1.68 -2.35 -15.20
C MET A 65 -0.19 -1.99 -15.18
N ALA A 66 0.54 -2.20 -16.29
CA ALA A 66 1.96 -1.85 -16.38
C ALA A 66 2.20 -0.34 -16.23
N GLU A 67 1.29 0.49 -16.73
CA GLU A 67 1.36 1.95 -16.59
C GLU A 67 1.26 2.43 -15.13
N THR A 68 0.62 1.66 -14.24
CA THR A 68 0.58 2.01 -12.81
C THR A 68 1.96 2.06 -12.18
N LEU A 69 2.95 1.32 -12.72
CA LEU A 69 4.32 1.31 -12.20
C LEU A 69 5.01 2.67 -12.30
N ARG A 70 4.62 3.51 -13.25
CA ARG A 70 5.19 4.86 -13.42
C ARG A 70 4.92 5.77 -12.23
N HIS A 71 3.79 5.56 -11.56
CA HIS A 71 3.31 6.44 -10.49
C HIS A 71 3.56 5.88 -9.10
N ASN A 72 4.03 4.63 -9.02
CA ASN A 72 4.21 3.90 -7.76
C ASN A 72 5.69 3.51 -7.55
N ALA A 73 6.58 4.49 -7.71
CA ALA A 73 7.97 4.31 -7.33
C ALA A 73 8.06 4.10 -5.80
N ALA A 74 8.58 2.96 -5.38
CA ALA A 74 8.76 2.70 -3.97
C ALA A 74 9.89 3.56 -3.40
N PHE A 75 9.57 4.40 -2.46
CA PHE A 75 10.55 5.11 -1.64
C PHE A 75 10.94 4.27 -0.43
N GLU A 76 12.15 4.48 0.07
CA GLU A 76 12.59 3.85 1.31
C GLU A 76 12.04 4.62 2.52
N PRO A 77 11.36 3.96 3.48
CA PRO A 77 10.80 4.63 4.66
C PRO A 77 11.82 5.45 5.45
N LYS A 78 13.08 5.02 5.49
CA LYS A 78 14.17 5.74 6.19
C LYS A 78 14.35 7.19 5.75
N ARG A 79 13.93 7.55 4.53
CA ARG A 79 13.99 8.94 4.04
C ARG A 79 13.10 9.91 4.82
N MET A 80 12.10 9.41 5.56
CA MET A 80 11.30 10.24 6.45
C MET A 80 12.14 10.89 7.57
N LEU A 81 13.26 10.27 7.97
CA LEU A 81 14.12 10.81 9.02
C LEU A 81 14.65 12.23 8.68
N ASP A 82 14.90 12.50 7.40
CA ASP A 82 15.40 13.80 6.93
C ASP A 82 14.38 14.92 7.13
N PHE A 83 13.10 14.56 7.25
CA PHE A 83 11.97 15.50 7.33
C PHE A 83 11.18 15.37 8.64
N MET A 84 11.58 14.47 9.54
CA MET A 84 10.82 14.11 10.74
C MET A 84 10.32 15.33 11.55
N PRO A 85 11.13 16.39 11.81
CA PRO A 85 10.68 17.56 12.56
C PRO A 85 9.57 18.38 11.87
N ARG A 86 9.27 18.05 10.60
CA ARG A 86 8.23 18.72 9.81
C ARG A 86 7.03 17.83 9.50
N ILE A 87 7.05 16.58 9.96
CA ILE A 87 5.94 15.63 9.78
C ILE A 87 5.06 15.73 11.04
N HIS A 88 3.85 16.23 10.87
CA HIS A 88 2.90 16.41 11.99
C HIS A 88 1.71 15.47 11.91
N ASN A 89 1.41 14.96 10.73
CA ASN A 89 0.37 13.99 10.48
C ASN A 89 0.81 13.05 9.36
N ILE A 90 0.28 11.83 9.37
CA ILE A 90 0.56 10.79 8.40
C ILE A 90 -0.76 10.23 7.89
N HIS A 91 -0.91 10.14 6.57
CA HIS A 91 -1.94 9.31 5.95
C HIS A 91 -1.46 7.88 5.87
N ALA A 92 -1.96 7.06 6.78
CA ALA A 92 -1.67 5.64 6.82
C ALA A 92 -2.54 4.90 5.80
N LYS A 93 -2.23 5.12 4.52
CA LYS A 93 -2.90 4.47 3.40
C LYS A 93 -2.70 2.96 3.45
N PHE A 94 -3.74 2.22 3.10
CA PHE A 94 -3.64 0.77 2.96
C PHE A 94 -4.69 0.23 1.99
N TYR A 95 -4.41 -0.96 1.46
CA TYR A 95 -5.23 -1.58 0.44
C TYR A 95 -5.90 -2.87 0.93
N GLU A 96 -5.23 -3.62 1.81
CA GLU A 96 -5.74 -4.90 2.30
C GLU A 96 -5.09 -5.28 3.63
N MET A 97 -5.94 -5.54 4.63
CA MET A 97 -5.50 -6.17 5.88
C MET A 97 -5.65 -7.68 5.77
N THR A 98 -4.55 -8.42 5.95
CA THR A 98 -4.54 -9.88 5.95
C THR A 98 -5.13 -10.46 7.23
N ASP A 99 -5.36 -11.78 7.25
CA ASP A 99 -5.87 -12.48 8.45
C ASP A 99 -4.89 -12.42 9.63
N GLU A 100 -3.59 -12.29 9.36
CA GLU A 100 -2.56 -12.08 10.37
C GLU A 100 -2.48 -10.64 10.89
N ILE A 101 -3.47 -9.80 10.56
CA ILE A 101 -3.51 -8.39 10.95
C ILE A 101 -2.23 -7.66 10.50
N SER A 102 -1.93 -7.78 9.22
CA SER A 102 -0.82 -7.11 8.54
C SER A 102 -1.30 -6.51 7.22
N GLU A 103 -0.73 -5.41 6.82
CA GLU A 103 -0.94 -4.86 5.49
C GLU A 103 -0.03 -5.57 4.50
N TRP A 104 -0.58 -5.96 3.33
CA TRP A 104 0.15 -6.78 2.37
C TRP A 104 1.25 -6.04 1.62
N SER A 105 0.96 -4.82 1.17
CA SER A 105 1.78 -4.11 0.17
C SER A 105 2.69 -3.04 0.72
N ILE A 106 2.35 -2.47 1.88
CA ILE A 106 3.07 -1.37 2.53
C ILE A 106 3.81 -1.89 3.75
N PRO A 107 5.14 -1.66 3.89
CA PRO A 107 5.95 -2.25 4.95
C PRO A 107 5.79 -1.48 6.29
N TYR A 108 4.63 -1.59 6.92
CA TYR A 108 4.32 -0.87 8.15
C TYR A 108 5.27 -1.17 9.31
N ASP A 109 5.81 -2.39 9.40
CA ASP A 109 6.85 -2.73 10.39
C ASP A 109 8.10 -1.86 10.25
N GLU A 110 8.53 -1.58 9.02
CA GLU A 110 9.68 -0.71 8.75
C GLU A 110 9.32 0.75 8.99
N ILE A 111 8.15 1.17 8.53
CA ILE A 111 7.65 2.55 8.70
C ILE A 111 7.59 2.92 10.17
N PHE A 112 6.97 2.09 11.02
CA PHE A 112 6.85 2.37 12.45
C PHE A 112 8.20 2.37 13.17
N ARG A 113 9.13 1.48 12.80
CA ARG A 113 10.51 1.54 13.30
C ARG A 113 11.20 2.87 12.95
N VAL A 114 10.97 3.39 11.75
CA VAL A 114 11.51 4.70 11.32
C VAL A 114 10.87 5.84 12.11
N LEU A 115 9.56 5.82 12.32
CA LEU A 115 8.83 6.82 13.11
C LEU A 115 9.33 6.85 14.55
N GLN A 116 9.44 5.69 15.20
CA GLN A 116 9.98 5.56 16.56
C GLN A 116 11.42 6.08 16.65
N LYS A 117 12.29 5.68 15.70
CA LYS A 117 13.68 6.14 15.62
C LYS A 117 13.77 7.66 15.44
N GLY A 118 12.84 8.24 14.70
CA GLY A 118 12.77 9.69 14.46
C GLY A 118 12.11 10.48 15.57
N GLY A 119 11.59 9.82 16.62
CA GLY A 119 10.88 10.49 17.71
C GLY A 119 9.57 11.13 17.24
N TYR A 120 8.83 10.48 16.36
CA TYR A 120 7.56 10.99 15.85
C TYR A 120 6.49 11.01 16.95
N GLU A 121 5.86 12.16 17.16
CA GLU A 121 4.81 12.40 18.18
C GLU A 121 3.50 12.88 17.55
N GLY A 122 3.38 12.86 16.23
CA GLY A 122 2.19 13.31 15.49
C GLY A 122 1.11 12.24 15.38
N TYR A 123 0.12 12.52 14.54
CA TYR A 123 -1.02 11.62 14.32
C TYR A 123 -0.80 10.70 13.13
N VAL A 124 -1.30 9.46 13.22
CA VAL A 124 -1.34 8.48 12.14
C VAL A 124 -2.81 8.20 11.83
N CYS A 125 -3.28 8.69 10.69
CA CYS A 125 -4.68 8.62 10.28
C CYS A 125 -4.88 7.49 9.28
N SER A 126 -5.74 6.50 9.59
CA SER A 126 -6.11 5.43 8.66
C SER A 126 -6.75 5.97 7.39
N GLU A 127 -6.32 5.45 6.24
CA GLU A 127 -6.87 5.77 4.93
C GLU A 127 -7.05 4.49 4.12
N TYR A 128 -8.25 3.89 4.18
CA TYR A 128 -8.55 2.67 3.44
C TYR A 128 -8.89 2.98 1.99
N GLU A 129 -8.08 2.49 1.06
CA GLU A 129 -8.30 2.65 -0.38
C GLU A 129 -8.61 1.35 -1.12
N GLY A 130 -8.58 0.21 -0.44
CA GLY A 130 -8.81 -1.09 -1.05
C GLY A 130 -10.20 -1.28 -1.62
N ASN A 131 -11.24 -0.67 -1.01
CA ASN A 131 -12.63 -0.81 -1.42
C ASN A 131 -12.84 -0.49 -2.90
N ARG A 132 -12.25 0.59 -3.42
CA ARG A 132 -12.38 0.99 -4.83
C ARG A 132 -11.84 -0.03 -5.83
N TRP A 133 -11.04 -0.98 -5.36
CA TRP A 133 -10.44 -2.03 -6.19
C TRP A 133 -11.23 -3.33 -6.18
N VAL A 134 -12.19 -3.49 -5.25
CA VAL A 134 -12.97 -4.70 -5.07
C VAL A 134 -14.49 -4.50 -5.14
N GLU A 135 -14.98 -3.25 -5.11
CA GLU A 135 -16.39 -2.89 -5.12
C GLU A 135 -17.20 -3.41 -6.34
N ASP A 136 -16.51 -3.74 -7.43
CA ASP A 136 -17.12 -4.36 -8.61
C ASP A 136 -17.37 -5.86 -8.45
N ALA A 137 -16.76 -6.50 -7.46
CA ALA A 137 -16.79 -7.93 -7.24
C ALA A 137 -17.48 -8.35 -5.94
N GLN A 138 -17.34 -7.53 -4.89
CA GLN A 138 -17.85 -7.84 -3.56
C GLN A 138 -18.05 -6.59 -2.71
N GLU A 139 -18.95 -6.67 -1.75
CA GLU A 139 -19.06 -5.68 -0.69
C GLU A 139 -17.92 -5.88 0.32
N VAL A 140 -17.35 -4.79 0.79
CA VAL A 140 -16.24 -4.79 1.76
C VAL A 140 -16.63 -4.02 3.01
N ASP A 141 -16.46 -4.63 4.17
CA ASP A 141 -16.58 -3.94 5.44
C ASP A 141 -15.34 -3.03 5.66
N SER A 142 -15.45 -1.80 5.19
CA SER A 142 -14.39 -0.81 5.31
C SER A 142 -14.06 -0.45 6.76
N LEU A 143 -15.05 -0.52 7.67
CA LEU A 143 -14.83 -0.27 9.10
C LEU A 143 -14.00 -1.39 9.73
N GLU A 144 -14.28 -2.65 9.37
CA GLU A 144 -13.48 -3.78 9.82
C GLU A 144 -12.05 -3.70 9.29
N GLN A 145 -11.83 -3.27 8.06
CA GLN A 145 -10.50 -3.04 7.51
C GLN A 145 -9.73 -1.98 8.33
N VAL A 146 -10.36 -0.86 8.64
CA VAL A 146 -9.78 0.18 9.49
C VAL A 146 -9.52 -0.34 10.91
N ARG A 147 -10.46 -1.09 11.51
CA ARG A 147 -10.28 -1.71 12.83
C ARG A 147 -9.05 -2.62 12.86
N ARG A 148 -8.87 -3.47 11.85
CA ARG A 148 -7.69 -4.35 11.74
C ARG A 148 -6.40 -3.55 11.60
N GLN A 149 -6.39 -2.48 10.83
CA GLN A 149 -5.22 -1.61 10.72
C GLN A 149 -4.87 -0.96 12.08
N GLN A 150 -5.86 -0.48 12.82
CA GLN A 150 -5.64 0.09 14.17
C GLN A 150 -5.08 -0.97 15.15
N LEU A 151 -5.55 -2.22 15.07
CA LEU A 151 -4.97 -3.33 15.85
C LEU A 151 -3.51 -3.61 15.44
N MET A 152 -3.18 -3.53 14.16
CA MET A 152 -1.80 -3.62 13.69
C MET A 152 -0.94 -2.51 14.31
N PHE A 153 -1.43 -1.27 14.36
CA PHE A 153 -0.70 -0.15 14.95
C PHE A 153 -0.44 -0.36 16.44
N CYS A 154 -1.46 -0.80 17.21
CA CYS A 154 -1.26 -1.15 18.62
C CYS A 154 -0.15 -2.19 18.79
N ARG A 155 -0.16 -3.24 17.96
CA ARG A 155 0.89 -4.27 17.99
C ARG A 155 2.27 -3.69 17.68
N LEU A 156 2.40 -2.84 16.67
CA LEU A 156 3.68 -2.24 16.26
C LEU A 156 4.24 -1.24 17.27
N LEU A 157 3.35 -0.67 18.09
CA LEU A 157 3.70 0.26 19.17
C LEU A 157 3.86 -0.42 20.53
N ASP A 158 3.60 -1.73 20.62
CA ASP A 158 3.52 -2.48 21.87
C ASP A 158 2.48 -1.90 22.86
N GLU A 159 1.35 -1.44 22.31
CA GLU A 159 0.25 -0.85 23.05
C GLU A 159 -0.93 -1.82 23.20
N THR A 160 -1.63 -1.72 24.34
CA THR A 160 -2.87 -2.49 24.53
C THR A 160 -4.01 -1.86 23.73
N PRO A 161 -4.68 -2.64 22.83
CA PRO A 161 -5.81 -2.09 22.09
C PRO A 161 -6.94 -1.62 23.00
N PRO A 162 -7.56 -0.47 22.73
CA PRO A 162 -8.73 -0.02 23.47
C PRO A 162 -9.92 -0.99 23.26
N PRO A 163 -10.84 -1.12 24.25
CA PRO A 163 -11.96 -2.07 24.19
C PRO A 163 -12.81 -1.95 22.93
N ALA A 164 -13.01 -0.74 22.42
CA ALA A 164 -13.76 -0.50 21.19
C ALA A 164 -13.18 -1.21 19.95
N LEU A 165 -11.87 -1.43 19.91
CA LEU A 165 -11.22 -2.19 18.83
C LEU A 165 -11.35 -3.71 19.01
N LEU A 166 -11.65 -4.18 20.21
CA LEU A 166 -11.82 -5.61 20.55
C LEU A 166 -13.26 -6.10 20.36
N GLY A 167 -14.19 -5.22 19.93
CA GLY A 167 -15.59 -5.58 19.75
C GLY A 167 -16.38 -5.73 21.06
N GLN A 168 -15.91 -5.07 22.12
CA GLN A 168 -16.56 -5.05 23.44
C GLN A 168 -17.34 -3.77 23.67
#